data_a57cb97a57fb28d900a693c91e84976b
#
_entry.id   a57cb97a57fb28d900a693c91e84976b
#
_cell.length_a   1.000
_cell.length_b   1.000
_cell.length_c   1.000
_cell.angle_alpha   90.00
_cell.angle_beta   90.00
_cell.angle_gamma   90.00
#
_symmetry.space_group_name_H-M   'P 1'
#
loop_
_entity.id
_entity.type
_entity.pdbx_description
1 polymer ?
#
loop_
_entity_poly.entity_id
_entity_poly.type
_entity_poly.pdbx_seq_one_letter_code
_entity_poly.pdbx_strand_id
1 'polypeptide(L)'
;MGGYRGRVRLLVLALAALLAMSLGASAVQPTATTVGVGLGISVDRTSVGITVGSQAVVAVTVSQPGSVLGPVHLSVSGVPAGASATILPNPMVNGLPAVVAIQTSASTPVGSHLVRITATSAGQSASVTFQLNVTLATGFTMVLSPPAATVVDGQSTSYTLTVNRGLLAGPISLSVTGVPQFATATVSPSLSLLGNTATVRISTATNVVPGTYLVTVKGQALLASATASAYLVVVPQTYADFPITGTPDRVLAPGSEPAAIDLRLTNPFGAPMTVTALGVDLTSTDKPGCTTANYAVAGYAGPFPLTIPANSTRSLSSLGVPRAQWPSVRMLNLPTNQDACKGAVVQLAYTGAGNGA
;
A
#
# COMPACT_ATOMS: atom_id res chain seq x y z
N MET A 1 -41.05 -22.37 55.45
CA MET A 1 -41.14 -23.15 54.25
C MET A 1 -41.54 -22.21 53.10
N GLY A 2 -40.76 -21.68 52.33
CA GLY A 2 -41.06 -20.72 51.30
C GLY A 2 -39.80 -20.17 50.74
N GLY A 3 -39.46 -20.61 49.54
CA GLY A 3 -38.20 -20.34 48.87
C GLY A 3 -38.03 -18.94 48.39
N TYR A 4 -36.86 -18.39 48.60
CA TYR A 4 -36.34 -17.25 47.92
C TYR A 4 -35.48 -17.70 46.74
N ARG A 5 -36.08 -17.75 45.56
CA ARG A 5 -35.33 -17.83 44.28
C ARG A 5 -35.67 -16.62 43.45
N GLY A 6 -34.67 -15.85 43.10
CA GLY A 6 -34.78 -14.87 42.04
C GLY A 6 -34.39 -13.47 42.44
N ARG A 7 -33.10 -13.10 42.23
CA ARG A 7 -32.56 -11.76 41.97
C ARG A 7 -31.04 -11.75 42.10
N VAL A 8 -30.36 -12.54 41.26
CA VAL A 8 -28.90 -12.35 41.01
C VAL A 8 -28.67 -12.73 39.55
N ARG A 9 -29.17 -11.94 38.63
CA ARG A 9 -28.78 -12.00 37.20
C ARG A 9 -29.03 -10.66 36.49
N LEU A 10 -28.53 -9.56 37.05
CA LEU A 10 -28.54 -8.29 36.31
C LEU A 10 -27.45 -7.30 36.79
N LEU A 11 -26.25 -7.77 37.13
CA LEU A 11 -25.17 -6.87 37.55
C LEU A 11 -23.78 -7.34 37.08
N VAL A 12 -23.67 -8.07 35.97
CA VAL A 12 -22.35 -8.48 35.37
C VAL A 12 -22.19 -8.02 33.94
N LEU A 13 -23.12 -7.24 33.40
CA LEU A 13 -23.03 -6.73 32.02
C LEU A 13 -22.73 -5.23 31.89
N ALA A 14 -22.35 -4.56 32.99
CA ALA A 14 -22.05 -3.12 32.96
C ALA A 14 -20.59 -2.77 33.28
N LEU A 15 -19.66 -3.73 33.39
CA LEU A 15 -18.27 -3.46 33.72
C LEU A 15 -17.24 -3.94 32.67
N ALA A 16 -17.70 -4.32 31.49
CA ALA A 16 -16.83 -4.68 30.34
C ALA A 16 -16.75 -3.61 29.24
N ALA A 17 -17.35 -2.44 29.45
CA ALA A 17 -17.38 -1.36 28.45
C ALA A 17 -16.48 -0.15 28.78
N LEU A 18 -15.59 -0.23 29.79
CA LEU A 18 -14.79 0.92 30.22
C LEU A 18 -13.27 0.67 30.24
N LEU A 19 -12.75 -0.31 29.49
CA LEU A 19 -11.30 -0.54 29.41
C LEU A 19 -10.80 -0.79 27.99
N ALA A 20 -11.37 -0.09 27.00
CA ALA A 20 -10.89 -0.07 25.63
C ALA A 20 -10.71 1.37 25.10
N MET A 21 -10.17 2.24 25.92
CA MET A 21 -9.73 3.59 25.51
C MET A 21 -8.27 3.76 25.92
N SER A 22 -7.37 3.30 25.06
CA SER A 22 -6.03 3.87 24.83
C SER A 22 -5.17 2.83 24.12
N LEU A 23 -4.93 3.06 22.89
CA LEU A 23 -3.89 2.59 21.97
C LEU A 23 -4.53 2.29 20.59
N GLY A 24 -4.92 3.34 19.91
CA GLY A 24 -5.46 3.21 18.58
C GLY A 24 -4.80 4.19 17.63
N ALA A 25 -3.83 3.76 16.86
CA ALA A 25 -3.75 4.27 15.50
C ALA A 25 -5.05 3.79 14.83
N SER A 26 -6.04 4.67 14.70
CA SER A 26 -7.31 4.34 14.06
C SER A 26 -7.02 3.98 12.61
N ALA A 27 -7.15 2.70 12.29
CA ALA A 27 -7.33 2.29 10.91
C ALA A 27 -8.51 3.10 10.37
N VAL A 28 -8.27 3.86 9.29
CA VAL A 28 -9.26 4.67 8.61
C VAL A 28 -10.38 3.75 8.14
N GLN A 29 -11.53 3.79 8.79
CA GLN A 29 -12.72 3.04 8.38
C GLN A 29 -13.41 3.80 7.25
N PRO A 30 -13.70 3.19 6.10
CA PRO A 30 -14.42 3.86 5.03
C PRO A 30 -15.88 4.11 5.46
N THR A 31 -16.28 5.37 5.42
CA THR A 31 -17.65 5.79 5.75
C THR A 31 -18.32 6.44 4.55
N ALA A 32 -19.17 5.75 3.90
CA ALA A 32 -20.09 6.01 2.80
C ALA A 32 -19.70 5.34 1.47
N THR A 33 -20.49 4.36 1.09
CA THR A 33 -20.36 3.65 -0.18
C THR A 33 -21.60 3.93 -1.04
N THR A 34 -21.40 4.46 -2.24
CA THR A 34 -22.42 4.40 -3.27
C THR A 34 -22.01 3.29 -4.24
N VAL A 35 -22.70 2.18 -4.19
CA VAL A 35 -22.43 1.01 -5.05
C VAL A 35 -23.22 1.16 -6.34
N GLY A 36 -22.54 1.55 -7.42
CA GLY A 36 -22.99 1.26 -8.78
C GLY A 36 -22.47 -0.12 -9.21
N VAL A 37 -23.17 -0.79 -10.12
CA VAL A 37 -22.74 -2.09 -10.66
C VAL A 37 -21.40 -1.90 -11.37
N GLY A 38 -20.28 -2.24 -10.73
CA GLY A 38 -18.96 -2.28 -11.32
C GLY A 38 -17.88 -1.36 -10.74
N LEU A 39 -18.18 -0.19 -10.23
CA LEU A 39 -17.21 0.75 -9.66
C LEU A 39 -17.73 1.28 -8.31
N GLY A 40 -16.99 1.07 -7.23
CA GLY A 40 -17.29 1.63 -5.91
C GLY A 40 -16.29 2.72 -5.54
N ILE A 41 -16.72 3.76 -4.85
CA ILE A 41 -15.85 4.82 -4.33
C ILE A 41 -16.23 5.15 -2.89
N SER A 42 -15.25 5.34 -2.04
CA SER A 42 -15.40 5.73 -0.64
C SER A 42 -14.34 6.72 -0.21
N VAL A 43 -14.63 7.47 0.85
CA VAL A 43 -13.70 8.40 1.49
C VAL A 43 -13.50 8.00 2.95
N ASP A 44 -12.32 8.33 3.50
CA ASP A 44 -11.97 8.03 4.88
C ASP A 44 -12.80 8.83 5.91
N ARG A 45 -13.38 9.95 5.49
CA ARG A 45 -14.21 10.81 6.35
C ARG A 45 -15.24 11.58 5.54
N THR A 46 -16.45 11.72 6.09
CA THR A 46 -17.56 12.43 5.46
C THR A 46 -17.62 13.93 5.79
N SER A 47 -16.82 14.39 6.75
CA SER A 47 -16.71 15.80 7.14
C SER A 47 -15.27 16.13 7.51
N VAL A 48 -14.78 17.27 7.03
CA VAL A 48 -13.42 17.77 7.27
C VAL A 48 -13.49 19.25 7.63
N GLY A 49 -12.92 19.60 8.78
CA GLY A 49 -12.72 20.99 9.19
C GLY A 49 -11.40 21.54 8.64
N ILE A 50 -11.41 22.77 8.17
CA ILE A 50 -10.24 23.48 7.65
C ILE A 50 -10.32 24.96 8.00
N THR A 51 -9.20 25.61 8.27
CA THR A 51 -9.12 27.06 8.41
C THR A 51 -8.66 27.70 7.11
N VAL A 52 -9.05 28.93 6.85
CA VAL A 52 -8.56 29.69 5.69
C VAL A 52 -7.01 29.75 5.72
N GLY A 53 -6.39 29.56 4.54
CA GLY A 53 -4.93 29.53 4.41
C GLY A 53 -4.26 28.23 4.85
N SER A 54 -5.03 27.18 5.17
CA SER A 54 -4.50 25.85 5.49
C SER A 54 -4.90 24.79 4.48
N GLN A 55 -4.43 23.55 4.67
CA GLN A 55 -4.69 22.41 3.81
C GLN A 55 -5.44 21.31 4.56
N ALA A 56 -6.43 20.73 3.90
CA ALA A 56 -7.08 19.48 4.33
C ALA A 56 -6.77 18.36 3.34
N VAL A 57 -6.70 17.14 3.85
CA VAL A 57 -6.47 15.93 3.04
C VAL A 57 -7.53 14.88 3.33
N VAL A 58 -7.99 14.20 2.27
CA VAL A 58 -8.99 13.12 2.32
C VAL A 58 -8.48 11.94 1.50
N ALA A 59 -8.47 10.75 2.09
CA ALA A 59 -8.13 9.55 1.37
C ALA A 59 -9.35 9.00 0.63
N VAL A 60 -9.13 8.58 -0.62
CA VAL A 60 -10.14 8.03 -1.51
C VAL A 60 -9.76 6.60 -1.87
N THR A 61 -10.65 5.67 -1.60
CA THR A 61 -10.52 4.28 -2.01
C THR A 61 -11.53 3.97 -3.09
N VAL A 62 -11.05 3.31 -4.15
CA VAL A 62 -11.91 2.82 -5.24
C VAL A 62 -11.86 1.31 -5.27
N SER A 63 -13.01 0.67 -5.26
CA SER A 63 -13.17 -0.76 -5.45
C SER A 63 -13.68 -1.06 -6.85
N GLN A 64 -13.03 -2.01 -7.52
CA GLN A 64 -13.42 -2.52 -8.83
C GLN A 64 -13.80 -3.99 -8.67
N PRO A 65 -15.10 -4.35 -8.59
CA PRO A 65 -15.51 -5.74 -8.59
C PRO A 65 -15.37 -6.32 -10.00
N GLY A 66 -14.62 -7.41 -10.12
CA GLY A 66 -14.36 -8.09 -11.40
C GLY A 66 -13.16 -7.55 -12.17
N SER A 67 -12.95 -8.08 -13.36
CA SER A 67 -11.85 -7.72 -14.26
C SER A 67 -12.10 -6.43 -15.07
N VAL A 68 -12.55 -5.36 -14.43
CA VAL A 68 -12.61 -4.05 -15.09
C VAL A 68 -11.19 -3.52 -15.20
N LEU A 69 -10.60 -3.70 -16.36
CA LEU A 69 -9.21 -3.38 -16.65
C LEU A 69 -9.12 -1.98 -17.25
N GLY A 70 -8.73 -1.01 -16.45
CA GLY A 70 -8.43 0.33 -16.92
C GLY A 70 -7.95 1.24 -15.79
N PRO A 71 -7.17 2.27 -16.10
CA PRO A 71 -6.78 3.27 -15.11
C PRO A 71 -8.03 3.97 -14.58
N VAL A 72 -8.04 4.21 -13.27
CA VAL A 72 -9.09 5.00 -12.63
C VAL A 72 -8.65 6.46 -12.58
N HIS A 73 -9.44 7.33 -13.18
CA HIS A 73 -9.25 8.78 -13.10
C HIS A 73 -10.23 9.38 -12.08
N LEU A 74 -9.70 10.25 -11.25
CA LEU A 74 -10.48 10.98 -10.27
C LEU A 74 -10.62 12.44 -10.68
N SER A 75 -11.79 13.00 -10.41
CA SER A 75 -12.06 14.44 -10.54
C SER A 75 -12.76 14.98 -9.29
N VAL A 76 -12.56 16.25 -8.99
CA VAL A 76 -13.17 16.93 -7.83
C VAL A 76 -14.01 18.09 -8.34
N SER A 77 -15.19 18.26 -7.76
CA SER A 77 -16.10 19.39 -7.99
C SER A 77 -16.68 19.91 -6.68
N GLY A 78 -17.27 21.10 -6.68
CA GLY A 78 -17.84 21.71 -5.47
C GLY A 78 -16.80 22.32 -4.52
N VAL A 79 -15.55 22.47 -4.96
CA VAL A 79 -14.50 23.17 -4.21
C VAL A 79 -14.90 24.66 -4.12
N PRO A 80 -14.87 25.29 -2.92
CA PRO A 80 -15.24 26.69 -2.77
C PRO A 80 -14.31 27.62 -3.55
N ALA A 81 -14.81 28.78 -3.94
CA ALA A 81 -14.03 29.81 -4.63
C ALA A 81 -12.80 30.19 -3.78
N GLY A 82 -11.65 30.45 -4.43
CA GLY A 82 -10.41 30.76 -3.73
C GLY A 82 -9.73 29.56 -3.07
N ALA A 83 -10.27 28.35 -3.16
CA ALA A 83 -9.59 27.13 -2.81
C ALA A 83 -9.21 26.35 -4.07
N SER A 84 -8.19 25.49 -3.96
CA SER A 84 -7.75 24.57 -5.01
C SER A 84 -7.77 23.13 -4.50
N ALA A 85 -7.96 22.17 -5.40
CA ALA A 85 -7.86 20.75 -5.08
C ALA A 85 -6.84 20.07 -5.98
N THR A 86 -6.06 19.17 -5.40
CA THR A 86 -5.12 18.29 -6.10
C THR A 86 -5.39 16.85 -5.73
N ILE A 87 -5.14 15.91 -6.66
CA ILE A 87 -5.36 14.48 -6.46
C ILE A 87 -4.05 13.75 -6.76
N LEU A 88 -3.61 12.90 -5.84
CA LEU A 88 -2.36 12.14 -5.96
C LEU A 88 -2.54 10.71 -5.42
N PRO A 89 -2.14 9.68 -6.19
CA PRO A 89 -1.86 9.68 -7.61
C PRO A 89 -3.14 9.83 -8.45
N ASN A 90 -3.02 10.39 -9.66
CA ASN A 90 -4.11 10.44 -10.63
C ASN A 90 -3.53 10.32 -12.05
N PRO A 91 -3.77 9.22 -12.79
CA PRO A 91 -4.66 8.10 -12.44
C PRO A 91 -4.20 7.32 -11.19
N MET A 92 -5.15 6.63 -10.56
CA MET A 92 -4.88 5.81 -9.38
C MET A 92 -4.00 4.62 -9.74
N VAL A 93 -3.09 4.27 -8.83
CA VAL A 93 -2.34 3.01 -8.87
C VAL A 93 -3.16 1.91 -8.21
N ASN A 94 -3.25 0.74 -8.85
CA ASN A 94 -4.04 -0.39 -8.36
C ASN A 94 -3.72 -0.75 -6.90
N GLY A 95 -4.77 -0.87 -6.09
CA GLY A 95 -4.68 -1.27 -4.68
C GLY A 95 -4.23 -0.16 -3.71
N LEU A 96 -3.82 1.02 -4.20
CA LEU A 96 -3.44 2.15 -3.35
C LEU A 96 -4.55 3.20 -3.33
N PRO A 97 -4.83 3.80 -2.16
CA PRO A 97 -5.74 4.92 -2.08
C PRO A 97 -5.15 6.17 -2.75
N ALA A 98 -5.99 7.00 -3.36
CA ALA A 98 -5.60 8.34 -3.76
C ALA A 98 -5.87 9.33 -2.62
N VAL A 99 -5.16 10.44 -2.62
CA VAL A 99 -5.34 11.54 -1.67
C VAL A 99 -5.84 12.76 -2.43
N VAL A 100 -6.96 13.30 -1.98
CA VAL A 100 -7.46 14.61 -2.38
C VAL A 100 -6.99 15.63 -1.35
N ALA A 101 -6.16 16.58 -1.77
CA ALA A 101 -5.70 17.69 -0.96
C ALA A 101 -6.44 18.96 -1.38
N ILE A 102 -7.09 19.62 -0.43
CA ILE A 102 -7.76 20.90 -0.64
C ILE A 102 -6.98 21.97 0.09
N GLN A 103 -6.49 22.95 -0.65
CA GLN A 103 -5.77 24.11 -0.14
C GLN A 103 -6.70 25.32 -0.18
N THR A 104 -6.97 25.93 0.97
CA THR A 104 -7.74 27.19 1.06
C THR A 104 -6.81 28.40 1.01
N SER A 105 -7.36 29.54 0.63
CA SER A 105 -6.70 30.85 0.67
C SER A 105 -7.44 31.82 1.57
N ALA A 106 -6.89 33.01 1.79
CA ALA A 106 -7.55 34.06 2.56
C ALA A 106 -8.89 34.51 1.96
N SER A 107 -9.11 34.28 0.66
CA SER A 107 -10.36 34.61 -0.04
C SER A 107 -11.39 33.48 -0.04
N THR A 108 -11.06 32.30 0.52
CA THR A 108 -12.01 31.18 0.57
C THR A 108 -13.14 31.49 1.53
N PRO A 109 -14.42 31.43 1.08
CA PRO A 109 -15.57 31.72 1.93
C PRO A 109 -15.65 30.75 3.12
N VAL A 110 -15.88 31.30 4.31
CA VAL A 110 -16.19 30.49 5.49
C VAL A 110 -17.57 29.86 5.37
N GLY A 111 -17.75 28.69 5.96
CA GLY A 111 -19.00 27.96 5.92
C GLY A 111 -18.81 26.51 5.52
N SER A 112 -19.92 25.86 5.25
CA SER A 112 -19.98 24.45 4.89
C SER A 112 -20.17 24.28 3.39
N HIS A 113 -19.25 23.54 2.75
CA HIS A 113 -19.23 23.31 1.32
C HIS A 113 -19.28 21.81 1.04
N LEU A 114 -20.14 21.40 0.09
CA LEU A 114 -20.25 20.01 -0.32
C LEU A 114 -19.29 19.75 -1.47
N VAL A 115 -18.24 18.97 -1.22
CA VAL A 115 -17.25 18.57 -2.22
C VAL A 115 -17.57 17.17 -2.73
N ARG A 116 -17.57 17.01 -4.05
CA ARG A 116 -17.86 15.76 -4.74
C ARG A 116 -16.60 15.25 -5.43
N ILE A 117 -16.30 13.97 -5.23
CA ILE A 117 -15.24 13.25 -5.93
C ILE A 117 -15.92 12.25 -6.86
N THR A 118 -15.50 12.22 -8.12
CA THR A 118 -16.00 11.28 -9.13
C THR A 118 -14.84 10.45 -9.64
N ALA A 119 -15.01 9.13 -9.61
CA ALA A 119 -14.11 8.16 -10.22
C ALA A 119 -14.68 7.73 -11.57
N THR A 120 -13.82 7.62 -12.57
CA THR A 120 -14.18 7.14 -13.91
C THR A 120 -13.17 6.09 -14.38
N SER A 121 -13.65 4.98 -14.94
CA SER A 121 -12.84 3.91 -15.52
C SER A 121 -13.65 3.13 -16.55
N ALA A 122 -13.11 2.90 -17.74
CA ALA A 122 -13.72 2.08 -18.78
C ALA A 122 -15.21 2.38 -19.06
N GLY A 123 -15.59 3.66 -19.11
CA GLY A 123 -16.96 4.11 -19.34
C GLY A 123 -17.91 4.02 -18.15
N GLN A 124 -17.44 3.56 -16.99
CA GLN A 124 -18.17 3.55 -15.74
C GLN A 124 -17.80 4.76 -14.87
N SER A 125 -18.72 5.20 -14.03
CA SER A 125 -18.46 6.28 -13.07
C SER A 125 -19.14 6.01 -11.74
N ALA A 126 -18.48 6.43 -10.67
CA ALA A 126 -19.03 6.45 -9.31
C ALA A 126 -18.63 7.75 -8.63
N SER A 127 -19.43 8.21 -7.68
CA SER A 127 -19.12 9.45 -6.97
C SER A 127 -19.43 9.36 -5.49
N VAL A 128 -18.66 10.09 -4.69
CA VAL A 128 -18.84 10.25 -3.25
C VAL A 128 -18.77 11.73 -2.91
N THR A 129 -19.45 12.15 -1.85
CA THR A 129 -19.42 13.53 -1.35
C THR A 129 -18.95 13.57 0.09
N PHE A 130 -18.26 14.63 0.44
CA PHE A 130 -17.93 14.96 1.83
C PHE A 130 -18.15 16.45 2.10
N GLN A 131 -18.34 16.80 3.35
CA GLN A 131 -18.55 18.16 3.80
C GLN A 131 -17.23 18.81 4.19
N LEU A 132 -16.89 19.95 3.57
CA LEU A 132 -15.76 20.78 3.90
C LEU A 132 -16.25 21.98 4.74
N ASN A 133 -15.85 22.05 5.99
CA ASN A 133 -16.21 23.12 6.91
C ASN A 133 -15.06 24.13 7.03
N VAL A 134 -15.18 25.27 6.37
CA VAL A 134 -14.16 26.31 6.35
C VAL A 134 -14.42 27.31 7.49
N THR A 135 -13.42 27.55 8.31
CA THR A 135 -13.45 28.49 9.44
C THR A 135 -12.37 29.55 9.31
N LEU A 136 -12.51 30.67 10.00
CA LEU A 136 -11.45 31.68 10.08
C LEU A 136 -10.27 31.15 10.87
N ALA A 137 -9.06 31.52 10.44
CA ALA A 137 -7.86 31.24 11.20
C ALA A 137 -7.74 32.18 12.39
N THR A 138 -7.55 31.61 13.59
CA THR A 138 -7.27 32.37 14.80
C THR A 138 -5.82 32.09 15.22
N GLY A 139 -4.89 33.00 14.87
CA GLY A 139 -3.47 32.88 15.21
C GLY A 139 -2.61 32.55 13.99
N PHE A 140 -2.11 31.33 13.86
CA PHE A 140 -1.25 30.90 12.73
C PHE A 140 -1.85 29.69 12.01
N THR A 141 -1.40 29.44 10.78
CA THR A 141 -1.78 28.26 10.01
C THR A 141 -0.53 27.47 9.60
N MET A 142 -0.71 26.21 9.29
CA MET A 142 0.36 25.30 8.87
C MET A 142 -0.08 24.47 7.68
N VAL A 143 0.88 24.14 6.81
CA VAL A 143 0.68 23.26 5.63
C VAL A 143 1.83 22.27 5.54
N LEU A 144 1.52 21.00 5.32
CA LEU A 144 2.51 19.95 4.99
C LEU A 144 2.53 19.72 3.48
N SER A 145 3.72 19.70 2.91
CA SER A 145 3.93 19.42 1.49
C SER A 145 5.01 18.33 1.31
N PRO A 146 4.77 17.32 0.45
CA PRO A 146 3.57 17.07 -0.32
C PRO A 146 2.38 16.64 0.57
N PRO A 147 1.13 16.68 0.09
CA PRO A 147 -0.05 16.24 0.87
C PRO A 147 -0.10 14.73 1.08
N ALA A 148 0.67 13.98 0.31
CA ALA A 148 0.90 12.55 0.49
C ALA A 148 2.30 12.19 0.03
N ALA A 149 2.92 11.22 0.70
CA ALA A 149 4.19 10.63 0.29
C ALA A 149 4.12 9.11 0.41
N THR A 150 4.67 8.43 -0.58
CA THR A 150 4.84 6.97 -0.56
C THR A 150 6.23 6.64 -0.06
N VAL A 151 6.33 5.66 0.82
CA VAL A 151 7.59 5.12 1.33
C VAL A 151 7.54 3.61 1.28
N VAL A 152 8.63 2.99 0.84
CA VAL A 152 8.82 1.53 0.98
C VAL A 152 9.20 1.26 2.43
N ASP A 153 8.68 0.19 3.03
CA ASP A 153 9.06 -0.25 4.37
C ASP A 153 10.59 -0.38 4.49
N GLY A 154 11.15 -0.01 5.63
CA GLY A 154 12.60 0.11 5.85
C GLY A 154 13.25 1.38 5.27
N GLN A 155 12.51 2.23 4.57
CA GLN A 155 13.00 3.46 3.97
C GLN A 155 12.49 4.71 4.72
N SER A 156 12.91 5.89 4.24
CA SER A 156 12.50 7.16 4.85
C SER A 156 11.93 8.10 3.80
N THR A 157 11.03 8.96 4.25
CA THR A 157 10.49 10.07 3.47
C THR A 157 10.45 11.35 4.29
N SER A 158 10.20 12.47 3.65
CA SER A 158 10.13 13.77 4.34
C SER A 158 9.02 14.65 3.78
N TYR A 159 8.52 15.52 4.64
CA TYR A 159 7.58 16.57 4.30
C TYR A 159 8.16 17.92 4.70
N THR A 160 7.84 18.95 3.93
CA THR A 160 8.11 20.33 4.31
C THR A 160 6.89 20.89 5.02
N LEU A 161 7.06 21.31 6.27
CA LEU A 161 6.06 22.06 7.00
C LEU A 161 6.25 23.55 6.74
N THR A 162 5.23 24.23 6.24
CA THR A 162 5.20 25.69 6.13
C THR A 162 4.29 26.27 7.20
N VAL A 163 4.78 27.23 7.96
CA VAL A 163 4.05 27.92 9.02
C VAL A 163 3.76 29.35 8.55
N ASN A 164 2.50 29.70 8.45
CA ASN A 164 2.07 31.08 8.22
C ASN A 164 1.67 31.69 9.56
N ARG A 165 2.54 32.52 10.10
CA ARG A 165 2.40 33.09 11.44
C ARG A 165 1.35 34.19 11.54
N GLY A 166 0.95 34.81 10.40
CA GLY A 166 0.15 36.02 10.42
C GLY A 166 0.85 37.10 11.27
N LEU A 167 0.15 37.54 12.32
CA LEU A 167 0.69 38.51 13.28
C LEU A 167 1.27 37.86 14.58
N LEU A 168 1.35 36.52 14.62
CA LEU A 168 1.83 35.81 15.79
C LEU A 168 3.33 35.99 15.96
N ALA A 169 3.72 36.68 17.06
CA ALA A 169 5.09 36.73 17.51
C ALA A 169 5.37 35.63 18.55
N GLY A 170 6.61 35.16 18.62
CA GLY A 170 7.04 34.20 19.62
C GLY A 170 7.21 32.75 19.08
N PRO A 171 7.67 31.86 19.97
CA PRO A 171 8.00 30.49 19.61
C PRO A 171 6.76 29.63 19.34
N ILE A 172 6.88 28.71 18.38
CA ILE A 172 5.91 27.65 18.12
C ILE A 172 6.63 26.32 18.32
N SER A 173 6.18 25.51 19.29
CA SER A 173 6.64 24.14 19.46
C SER A 173 5.90 23.22 18.48
N LEU A 174 6.65 22.31 17.86
CA LEU A 174 6.14 21.38 16.85
C LEU A 174 6.25 19.94 17.34
N SER A 175 5.18 19.18 17.17
CA SER A 175 5.14 17.74 17.49
C SER A 175 4.44 16.98 16.37
N VAL A 176 4.82 15.70 16.17
CA VAL A 176 4.28 14.83 15.15
C VAL A 176 3.55 13.66 15.79
N THR A 177 2.40 13.29 15.24
CA THR A 177 1.59 12.14 15.66
C THR A 177 1.04 11.41 14.42
N GLY A 178 0.47 10.20 14.61
CA GLY A 178 -0.18 9.45 13.53
C GLY A 178 0.78 8.64 12.67
N VAL A 179 2.05 8.46 13.08
CA VAL A 179 2.95 7.52 12.40
C VAL A 179 2.61 6.07 12.77
N PRO A 180 2.79 5.10 11.86
CA PRO A 180 2.52 3.69 12.16
C PRO A 180 3.46 3.14 13.23
N GLN A 181 3.07 2.02 13.82
CA GLN A 181 3.96 1.26 14.69
C GLN A 181 5.24 0.87 13.94
N PHE A 182 6.38 0.85 14.63
CA PHE A 182 7.72 0.62 14.06
C PHE A 182 8.20 1.70 13.06
N ALA A 183 7.54 2.85 13.02
CA ALA A 183 8.05 4.04 12.36
C ALA A 183 8.40 5.11 13.39
N THR A 184 9.37 5.96 13.04
CA THR A 184 9.77 7.11 13.84
C THR A 184 9.57 8.38 13.04
N ALA A 185 9.18 9.46 13.71
CA ALA A 185 9.05 10.77 13.09
C ALA A 185 9.88 11.80 13.87
N THR A 186 10.54 12.66 13.13
CA THR A 186 11.25 13.81 13.67
C THR A 186 10.82 15.08 12.96
N VAL A 187 10.73 16.19 13.69
CA VAL A 187 10.50 17.51 13.12
C VAL A 187 11.69 18.41 13.46
N SER A 188 12.27 19.04 12.45
CA SER A 188 13.44 19.91 12.63
C SER A 188 13.27 21.24 11.88
N PRO A 189 13.36 22.38 12.58
CA PRO A 189 13.48 22.50 14.04
C PRO A 189 12.17 22.12 14.75
N SER A 190 12.27 21.54 15.97
CA SER A 190 11.10 21.22 16.82
C SER A 190 10.52 22.46 17.51
N LEU A 191 11.32 23.52 17.59
CA LEU A 191 10.91 24.83 18.08
C LEU A 191 11.20 25.88 16.99
N SER A 192 10.14 26.40 16.40
CA SER A 192 10.22 27.49 15.43
C SER A 192 10.17 28.82 16.14
N LEU A 193 11.31 29.52 16.25
CA LEU A 193 11.40 30.83 16.89
C LEU A 193 10.89 31.95 15.96
N LEU A 194 11.47 32.05 14.76
CA LEU A 194 11.11 33.04 13.75
C LEU A 194 10.99 32.42 12.33
N GLY A 195 11.45 31.18 12.17
CA GLY A 195 11.39 30.49 10.88
C GLY A 195 9.96 30.11 10.49
N ASN A 196 9.71 30.08 9.19
CA ASN A 196 8.42 29.72 8.60
C ASN A 196 8.40 28.29 8.02
N THR A 197 9.50 27.55 8.14
CA THR A 197 9.59 26.19 7.61
C THR A 197 10.24 25.24 8.61
N ALA A 198 9.81 23.98 8.57
CA ALA A 198 10.44 22.86 9.26
C ALA A 198 10.36 21.62 8.36
N THR A 199 11.29 20.68 8.56
CA THR A 199 11.27 19.39 7.89
C THR A 199 10.73 18.32 8.84
N VAL A 200 9.75 17.58 8.37
CA VAL A 200 9.23 16.38 9.06
C VAL A 200 9.79 15.18 8.33
N ARG A 201 10.67 14.41 8.98
CA ARG A 201 11.23 13.18 8.47
C ARG A 201 10.57 11.99 9.14
N ILE A 202 10.14 11.02 8.33
CA ILE A 202 9.59 9.75 8.79
C ILE A 202 10.48 8.63 8.28
N SER A 203 10.90 7.76 9.20
CA SER A 203 11.69 6.57 8.89
C SER A 203 10.88 5.35 9.31
N THR A 204 10.71 4.40 8.39
CA THR A 204 10.00 3.14 8.62
C THR A 204 11.00 2.01 8.86
N ALA A 205 10.66 1.05 9.72
CA ALA A 205 11.36 -0.22 9.79
C ALA A 205 10.76 -1.21 8.78
N THR A 206 11.45 -2.30 8.51
CA THR A 206 11.02 -3.34 7.54
C THR A 206 9.80 -4.14 7.96
N ASN A 207 9.34 -3.97 9.18
CA ASN A 207 8.16 -4.63 9.76
C ASN A 207 6.97 -3.67 9.96
N VAL A 208 7.00 -2.49 9.34
CA VAL A 208 5.83 -1.60 9.33
C VAL A 208 4.74 -2.21 8.45
N VAL A 209 3.54 -2.30 8.98
CA VAL A 209 2.41 -2.82 8.20
C VAL A 209 2.13 -1.89 7.02
N PRO A 210 2.09 -2.41 5.77
CA PRO A 210 1.69 -1.62 4.62
C PRO A 210 0.30 -1.02 4.78
N GLY A 211 0.13 0.24 4.37
CA GLY A 211 -1.14 0.93 4.54
C GLY A 211 -1.02 2.44 4.40
N THR A 212 -2.12 3.13 4.64
CA THR A 212 -2.20 4.58 4.57
C THR A 212 -2.43 5.16 5.96
N TYR A 213 -1.55 6.06 6.37
CA TYR A 213 -1.52 6.63 7.71
C TYR A 213 -1.64 8.16 7.64
N LEU A 214 -2.53 8.73 8.44
CA LEU A 214 -2.67 10.17 8.55
C LEU A 214 -1.65 10.71 9.55
N VAL A 215 -0.60 11.33 9.04
CA VAL A 215 0.42 12.01 9.84
C VAL A 215 -0.05 13.44 10.13
N THR A 216 -0.02 13.83 11.37
CA THR A 216 -0.45 15.16 11.81
C THR A 216 0.66 15.84 12.59
N VAL A 217 1.01 17.04 12.17
CA VAL A 217 1.89 17.94 12.93
C VAL A 217 1.02 18.92 13.70
N LYS A 218 1.23 19.00 15.01
CA LYS A 218 0.64 20.00 15.89
C LYS A 218 1.65 21.08 16.17
N GLY A 219 1.29 22.32 15.94
CA GLY A 219 2.01 23.51 16.37
C GLY A 219 1.31 24.11 17.58
N GLN A 220 2.08 24.45 18.61
CA GLN A 220 1.59 25.05 19.84
C GLN A 220 2.36 26.34 20.14
N ALA A 221 1.69 27.47 20.17
CA ALA A 221 2.14 28.74 20.71
C ALA A 221 1.46 29.02 22.04
N LEU A 222 1.81 30.12 22.70
CA LEU A 222 1.28 30.45 24.01
C LEU A 222 -0.25 30.53 24.07
N LEU A 223 -0.87 31.15 23.04
CA LEU A 223 -2.32 31.42 23.01
C LEU A 223 -3.00 30.85 21.77
N ALA A 224 -2.28 30.10 20.94
CA ALA A 224 -2.83 29.56 19.69
C ALA A 224 -2.25 28.17 19.38
N SER A 225 -3.03 27.35 18.71
CA SER A 225 -2.58 26.08 18.16
C SER A 225 -3.09 25.89 16.75
N ALA A 226 -2.33 25.18 15.94
CA ALA A 226 -2.71 24.78 14.60
C ALA A 226 -2.25 23.35 14.31
N THR A 227 -2.89 22.73 13.34
CA THR A 227 -2.49 21.38 12.87
C THR A 227 -2.33 21.40 11.34
N ALA A 228 -1.41 20.59 10.86
CA ALA A 228 -1.28 20.27 9.45
C ALA A 228 -1.17 18.75 9.29
N SER A 229 -1.84 18.18 8.30
CA SER A 229 -1.85 16.75 8.09
C SER A 229 -1.48 16.40 6.65
N ALA A 230 -0.82 15.25 6.49
CA ALA A 230 -0.51 14.63 5.21
C ALA A 230 -0.65 13.12 5.34
N TYR A 231 -0.85 12.41 4.22
CA TYR A 231 -0.86 10.96 4.23
C TYR A 231 0.52 10.37 3.98
N LEU A 232 0.88 9.37 4.77
CA LEU A 232 2.00 8.47 4.53
C LEU A 232 1.43 7.17 3.97
N VAL A 233 1.82 6.80 2.75
CA VAL A 233 1.48 5.51 2.14
C VAL A 233 2.69 4.61 2.28
N VAL A 234 2.60 3.60 3.13
CA VAL A 234 3.65 2.58 3.27
C VAL A 234 3.32 1.44 2.33
N VAL A 235 4.24 1.13 1.44
CA VAL A 235 4.15 0.01 0.50
C VAL A 235 5.17 -1.06 0.87
N PRO A 236 4.86 -2.35 0.67
CA PRO A 236 5.82 -3.40 0.95
C PRO A 236 7.01 -3.29 -0.02
N GLN A 237 8.18 -3.66 0.45
CA GLN A 237 9.33 -3.82 -0.42
C GLN A 237 9.06 -4.97 -1.39
N THR A 238 9.05 -4.67 -2.69
CA THR A 238 8.91 -5.69 -3.73
C THR A 238 10.29 -6.15 -4.16
N TYR A 239 10.50 -7.46 -4.14
CA TYR A 239 11.73 -8.10 -4.62
C TYR A 239 11.44 -8.70 -6.00
N ALA A 240 11.65 -7.91 -7.07
CA ALA A 240 11.46 -8.38 -8.44
C ALA A 240 12.62 -9.27 -8.94
N ASP A 241 13.83 -9.04 -8.40
CA ASP A 241 15.06 -9.69 -8.86
C ASP A 241 15.77 -10.41 -7.70
N PHE A 242 15.32 -11.58 -7.37
CA PHE A 242 16.07 -12.49 -6.50
C PHE A 242 16.56 -13.70 -7.31
N PRO A 243 17.78 -14.24 -7.02
CA PRO A 243 18.31 -15.37 -7.78
C PRO A 243 17.45 -16.62 -7.64
N ILE A 244 17.01 -17.15 -8.78
CA ILE A 244 16.32 -18.43 -8.88
C ILE A 244 17.16 -19.35 -9.75
N THR A 245 17.47 -20.54 -9.26
CA THR A 245 18.20 -21.56 -9.99
C THR A 245 17.50 -22.91 -9.87
N GLY A 246 17.75 -23.79 -10.82
CA GLY A 246 17.20 -25.14 -10.79
C GLY A 246 17.73 -25.95 -11.96
N THR A 247 17.77 -27.26 -11.78
CA THR A 247 18.13 -28.22 -12.83
C THR A 247 17.08 -29.34 -12.86
N PRO A 248 16.69 -29.81 -14.04
CA PRO A 248 15.83 -30.98 -14.14
C PRO A 248 16.47 -32.20 -13.46
N ASP A 249 15.69 -32.99 -12.77
CA ASP A 249 16.14 -34.15 -11.98
C ASP A 249 16.49 -35.39 -12.81
N ARG A 250 16.27 -35.32 -14.14
CA ARG A 250 16.58 -36.42 -15.08
C ARG A 250 16.84 -35.90 -16.48
N VAL A 251 17.41 -36.76 -17.30
CA VAL A 251 17.61 -36.51 -18.75
C VAL A 251 16.26 -36.57 -19.47
N LEU A 252 16.08 -35.70 -20.44
CA LEU A 252 14.88 -35.64 -21.26
C LEU A 252 14.98 -36.58 -22.46
N ALA A 253 13.97 -37.38 -22.66
CA ALA A 253 13.81 -38.24 -23.86
C ALA A 253 12.38 -38.13 -24.39
N PRO A 254 12.16 -38.36 -25.71
CA PRO A 254 10.83 -38.31 -26.30
C PRO A 254 9.85 -39.24 -25.57
N GLY A 255 8.72 -38.71 -25.12
CA GLY A 255 7.68 -39.45 -24.41
C GLY A 255 8.02 -39.94 -23.00
N SER A 256 9.19 -39.55 -22.44
CA SER A 256 9.53 -39.87 -21.06
C SER A 256 8.71 -39.02 -20.04
N GLU A 257 8.66 -39.51 -18.81
CA GLU A 257 8.05 -38.76 -17.71
C GLU A 257 8.70 -37.38 -17.56
N PRO A 258 7.93 -36.35 -17.16
CA PRO A 258 8.47 -35.02 -16.93
C PRO A 258 9.61 -35.01 -15.91
N ALA A 259 10.65 -34.28 -16.22
CA ALA A 259 11.75 -34.01 -15.31
C ALA A 259 11.36 -32.85 -14.39
N ALA A 260 11.24 -33.10 -13.11
CA ALA A 260 10.90 -32.09 -12.11
C ALA A 260 12.10 -31.21 -11.79
N ILE A 261 11.84 -29.94 -11.45
CA ILE A 261 12.85 -28.94 -11.15
C ILE A 261 12.69 -28.47 -9.71
N ASP A 262 13.62 -28.86 -8.84
CA ASP A 262 13.68 -28.34 -7.46
C ASP A 262 14.29 -26.94 -7.48
N LEU A 263 13.42 -25.92 -7.67
CA LEU A 263 13.87 -24.53 -7.71
C LEU A 263 14.52 -24.13 -6.40
N ARG A 264 15.65 -23.46 -6.48
CA ARG A 264 16.37 -22.85 -5.38
C ARG A 264 16.16 -21.35 -5.42
N LEU A 265 15.58 -20.82 -4.36
CA LEU A 265 15.21 -19.42 -4.19
C LEU A 265 16.20 -18.79 -3.21
N THR A 266 16.95 -17.79 -3.65
CA THR A 266 17.92 -17.11 -2.81
C THR A 266 17.36 -15.75 -2.38
N ASN A 267 17.25 -15.56 -1.08
CA ASN A 267 16.96 -14.25 -0.49
C ASN A 267 18.26 -13.54 -0.14
N PRO A 268 18.73 -12.56 -0.92
CA PRO A 268 19.96 -11.82 -0.62
C PRO A 268 19.73 -10.67 0.38
N PHE A 269 18.50 -10.46 0.83
CA PHE A 269 18.11 -9.31 1.66
C PHE A 269 18.22 -9.64 3.14
N GLY A 270 18.40 -8.59 3.96
CA GLY A 270 18.53 -8.71 5.42
C GLY A 270 17.21 -8.94 6.18
N ALA A 271 16.08 -9.04 5.48
CA ALA A 271 14.75 -9.37 6.03
C ALA A 271 14.18 -10.62 5.36
N PRO A 272 13.23 -11.32 5.98
CA PRO A 272 12.52 -12.42 5.33
C PRO A 272 11.84 -11.96 4.05
N MET A 273 11.82 -12.82 3.03
CA MET A 273 11.16 -12.56 1.74
C MET A 273 9.99 -13.52 1.57
N THR A 274 8.85 -12.98 1.17
CA THR A 274 7.64 -13.73 0.84
C THR A 274 7.49 -13.79 -0.67
N VAL A 275 7.70 -14.98 -1.26
CA VAL A 275 7.54 -15.20 -2.69
C VAL A 275 6.07 -15.43 -3.02
N THR A 276 5.56 -14.69 -4.00
CA THR A 276 4.14 -14.67 -4.40
C THR A 276 3.91 -15.20 -5.82
N ALA A 277 4.97 -15.33 -6.63
CA ALA A 277 4.90 -15.91 -7.96
C ALA A 277 6.21 -16.58 -8.34
N LEU A 278 6.12 -17.66 -9.11
CA LEU A 278 7.25 -18.36 -9.72
C LEU A 278 6.88 -18.77 -11.14
N GLY A 279 7.76 -18.47 -12.10
CA GLY A 279 7.64 -18.83 -13.50
C GLY A 279 8.86 -19.63 -13.98
N VAL A 280 8.64 -20.50 -14.95
CA VAL A 280 9.68 -21.24 -15.66
C VAL A 280 9.33 -21.22 -17.14
N ASP A 281 10.21 -20.69 -17.95
CA ASP A 281 10.05 -20.58 -19.40
C ASP A 281 11.20 -21.27 -20.13
N LEU A 282 10.88 -21.82 -21.28
CA LEU A 282 11.84 -22.44 -22.17
C LEU A 282 12.30 -21.38 -23.17
N THR A 283 13.58 -21.03 -23.14
CA THR A 283 14.09 -19.91 -23.95
C THR A 283 14.73 -20.36 -25.25
N SER A 284 15.56 -21.41 -25.22
CA SER A 284 16.27 -21.91 -26.41
C SER A 284 16.81 -23.32 -26.20
N THR A 285 17.38 -23.88 -27.25
CA THR A 285 18.23 -25.07 -27.25
C THR A 285 19.54 -24.74 -27.94
N ASP A 286 20.60 -25.46 -27.60
CA ASP A 286 21.96 -25.23 -28.12
C ASP A 286 22.23 -25.86 -29.49
N LYS A 287 21.29 -26.68 -30.03
CA LYS A 287 21.51 -27.38 -31.28
C LYS A 287 20.66 -26.89 -32.44
N PRO A 288 21.26 -26.62 -33.60
CA PRO A 288 20.53 -26.32 -34.82
C PRO A 288 19.55 -27.46 -35.17
N GLY A 289 18.32 -27.11 -35.55
CA GLY A 289 17.27 -28.07 -35.87
C GLY A 289 16.51 -28.64 -34.67
N CYS A 290 17.00 -28.49 -33.47
CA CYS A 290 16.25 -28.72 -32.23
C CYS A 290 15.61 -27.40 -31.78
N THR A 291 14.29 -27.36 -31.68
CA THR A 291 13.57 -26.13 -31.31
C THR A 291 12.83 -26.30 -29.96
N THR A 292 12.41 -25.21 -29.39
CA THR A 292 11.58 -25.20 -28.17
C THR A 292 10.26 -25.93 -28.35
N ALA A 293 9.75 -26.06 -29.59
CA ALA A 293 8.53 -26.79 -29.91
C ALA A 293 8.64 -28.31 -29.62
N ASN A 294 9.86 -28.85 -29.46
CA ASN A 294 10.06 -30.26 -29.08
C ASN A 294 9.84 -30.51 -27.58
N TYR A 295 9.62 -29.47 -26.80
CA TYR A 295 9.52 -29.56 -25.35
C TYR A 295 8.26 -28.87 -24.82
N ALA A 296 7.84 -29.26 -23.61
CA ALA A 296 6.78 -28.58 -22.87
C ALA A 296 7.24 -28.35 -21.44
N VAL A 297 6.88 -27.20 -20.91
CA VAL A 297 7.14 -26.81 -19.52
C VAL A 297 5.81 -26.74 -18.77
N ALA A 298 5.78 -27.30 -17.57
CA ALA A 298 4.71 -27.07 -16.60
C ALA A 298 5.24 -26.14 -15.50
N GLY A 299 4.50 -25.11 -15.18
CA GLY A 299 4.84 -24.16 -14.15
C GLY A 299 4.71 -24.72 -12.73
N TYR A 300 5.06 -23.91 -11.75
CA TYR A 300 4.86 -24.21 -10.34
C TYR A 300 3.36 -24.29 -10.01
N ALA A 301 2.95 -25.38 -9.33
CA ALA A 301 1.56 -25.64 -8.96
C ALA A 301 1.34 -25.75 -7.43
N GLY A 302 2.37 -25.39 -6.64
CA GLY A 302 2.29 -25.41 -5.19
C GLY A 302 1.62 -24.17 -4.60
N PRO A 303 1.43 -24.17 -3.27
CA PRO A 303 0.81 -23.04 -2.59
C PRO A 303 1.73 -21.82 -2.53
N PHE A 304 1.14 -20.64 -2.49
CA PHE A 304 1.76 -19.39 -2.11
C PHE A 304 1.09 -18.87 -0.82
N PRO A 305 1.79 -18.06 -0.01
CA PRO A 305 3.16 -17.59 -0.18
C PRO A 305 4.23 -18.59 0.28
N LEU A 306 5.46 -18.48 -0.28
CA LEU A 306 6.64 -19.18 0.22
C LEU A 306 7.54 -18.20 0.97
N THR A 307 7.89 -18.51 2.22
CA THR A 307 8.76 -17.62 3.03
C THR A 307 10.21 -18.09 2.98
N ILE A 308 11.10 -17.20 2.55
CA ILE A 308 12.55 -17.42 2.50
C ILE A 308 13.21 -16.55 3.59
N PRO A 309 13.86 -17.13 4.61
CA PRO A 309 14.53 -16.36 5.64
C PRO A 309 15.60 -15.40 5.07
N ALA A 310 15.91 -14.34 5.83
CA ALA A 310 16.94 -13.38 5.47
C ALA A 310 18.27 -14.05 5.14
N ASN A 311 18.97 -13.56 4.12
CA ASN A 311 20.31 -14.00 3.71
C ASN A 311 20.43 -15.54 3.55
N SER A 312 19.41 -16.18 3.00
CA SER A 312 19.36 -17.64 2.87
C SER A 312 18.88 -18.12 1.52
N THR A 313 19.25 -19.34 1.16
CA THR A 313 18.72 -20.06 0.00
C THR A 313 17.87 -21.23 0.48
N ARG A 314 16.70 -21.40 -0.11
CA ARG A 314 15.79 -22.52 0.13
C ARG A 314 15.38 -23.15 -1.19
N SER A 315 15.34 -24.49 -1.22
CA SER A 315 14.75 -25.22 -2.34
C SER A 315 13.26 -25.50 -2.07
N LEU A 316 12.47 -25.74 -3.12
CA LEU A 316 11.06 -26.14 -2.97
C LEU A 316 10.93 -27.38 -2.08
N SER A 317 11.85 -28.35 -2.22
CA SER A 317 11.91 -29.53 -1.34
C SER A 317 12.13 -29.16 0.13
N SER A 318 13.06 -28.23 0.42
CA SER A 318 13.35 -27.77 1.78
C SER A 318 12.22 -26.93 2.39
N LEU A 319 11.35 -26.38 1.56
CA LEU A 319 10.13 -25.66 1.97
C LEU A 319 8.93 -26.61 2.17
N GLY A 320 9.11 -27.91 1.99
CA GLY A 320 8.05 -28.91 2.15
C GLY A 320 7.07 -28.97 0.97
N VAL A 321 7.39 -28.37 -0.17
CA VAL A 321 6.54 -28.44 -1.36
C VAL A 321 6.66 -29.84 -1.98
N PRO A 322 5.53 -30.57 -2.17
CA PRO A 322 5.56 -31.88 -2.80
C PRO A 322 6.11 -31.84 -4.22
N ARG A 323 6.93 -32.84 -4.60
CA ARG A 323 7.56 -32.93 -5.94
C ARG A 323 6.55 -32.81 -7.09
N ALA A 324 5.33 -33.32 -6.92
CA ALA A 324 4.26 -33.24 -7.93
C ALA A 324 3.81 -31.79 -8.26
N GLN A 325 4.15 -30.84 -7.38
CA GLN A 325 3.81 -29.41 -7.54
C GLN A 325 4.99 -28.57 -8.04
N TRP A 326 6.17 -29.18 -8.22
CA TRP A 326 7.33 -28.48 -8.77
C TRP A 326 7.16 -28.20 -10.25
N PRO A 327 7.80 -27.15 -10.76
CA PRO A 327 7.89 -26.98 -12.20
C PRO A 327 8.56 -28.21 -12.85
N SER A 328 8.19 -28.48 -14.07
CA SER A 328 8.78 -29.60 -14.80
C SER A 328 8.93 -29.31 -16.28
N VAL A 329 9.87 -29.99 -16.91
CA VAL A 329 10.09 -29.96 -18.34
C VAL A 329 10.04 -31.38 -18.90
N ARG A 330 9.45 -31.55 -20.07
CA ARG A 330 9.42 -32.82 -20.78
C ARG A 330 9.73 -32.65 -22.26
N MET A 331 10.33 -33.63 -22.85
CA MET A 331 10.42 -33.73 -24.31
C MET A 331 9.15 -34.40 -24.87
N LEU A 332 8.54 -33.75 -25.84
CA LEU A 332 7.34 -34.26 -26.50
C LEU A 332 7.72 -35.42 -27.43
N ASN A 333 6.84 -36.38 -27.57
CA ASN A 333 6.96 -37.43 -28.61
C ASN A 333 6.19 -36.98 -29.83
N LEU A 334 6.87 -36.31 -30.75
CA LEU A 334 6.27 -35.77 -31.96
C LEU A 334 6.34 -36.81 -33.10
N PRO A 335 5.41 -36.77 -34.09
CA PRO A 335 5.43 -37.66 -35.23
C PRO A 335 6.54 -37.32 -36.24
N THR A 336 7.36 -36.30 -35.97
CA THR A 336 8.48 -35.85 -36.79
C THR A 336 9.80 -36.37 -36.26
N ASN A 337 10.84 -36.47 -37.11
CA ASN A 337 12.17 -36.85 -36.68
C ASN A 337 12.74 -35.81 -35.70
N GLN A 338 13.11 -36.27 -34.50
CA GLN A 338 13.66 -35.45 -33.40
C GLN A 338 15.15 -35.74 -33.14
N ASP A 339 15.85 -36.42 -34.04
CA ASP A 339 17.28 -36.78 -33.88
C ASP A 339 18.17 -35.54 -33.68
N ALA A 340 17.78 -34.40 -34.24
CA ALA A 340 18.48 -33.13 -34.00
C ALA A 340 18.53 -32.73 -32.53
N CYS A 341 17.60 -33.21 -31.70
CA CYS A 341 17.59 -32.93 -30.24
C CYS A 341 18.41 -33.92 -29.42
N LYS A 342 19.03 -34.90 -30.02
CA LYS A 342 19.88 -35.86 -29.29
C LYS A 342 21.07 -35.15 -28.67
N GLY A 343 21.14 -35.19 -27.31
CA GLY A 343 22.16 -34.50 -26.52
C GLY A 343 22.10 -32.97 -26.61
N ALA A 344 20.95 -32.39 -26.91
CA ALA A 344 20.74 -30.95 -26.85
C ALA A 344 20.63 -30.50 -25.38
N VAL A 345 21.17 -29.32 -25.10
CA VAL A 345 20.99 -28.62 -23.82
C VAL A 345 19.82 -27.64 -23.94
N VAL A 346 18.87 -27.78 -23.04
CA VAL A 346 17.69 -26.92 -22.98
C VAL A 346 17.98 -25.75 -22.05
N GLN A 347 17.77 -24.53 -22.51
CA GLN A 347 17.91 -23.32 -21.71
C GLN A 347 16.57 -22.94 -21.07
N LEU A 348 16.56 -22.84 -19.74
CA LEU A 348 15.38 -22.44 -18.97
C LEU A 348 15.63 -21.06 -18.34
N ALA A 349 14.65 -20.19 -18.43
CA ALA A 349 14.60 -18.94 -17.69
C ALA A 349 13.65 -19.11 -16.49
N TYR A 350 14.06 -18.56 -15.36
CA TYR A 350 13.28 -18.57 -14.13
C TYR A 350 12.89 -17.15 -13.76
N THR A 351 11.63 -16.94 -13.41
CA THR A 351 11.09 -15.67 -12.97
C THR A 351 10.41 -15.83 -11.62
N GLY A 352 10.40 -14.78 -10.82
CA GLY A 352 9.73 -14.78 -9.54
C GLY A 352 9.36 -13.38 -9.11
N ALA A 353 8.33 -13.28 -8.26
CA ALA A 353 7.98 -12.05 -7.55
C ALA A 353 7.91 -12.34 -6.06
N GLY A 354 8.34 -11.38 -5.25
CA GLY A 354 8.30 -11.48 -3.80
C GLY A 354 8.18 -10.12 -3.14
N ASN A 355 7.75 -10.12 -1.89
CA ASN A 355 7.62 -8.94 -1.05
C ASN A 355 8.45 -9.13 0.22
N GLY A 356 8.84 -8.04 0.89
CA GLY A 356 9.31 -8.07 2.27
C GLY A 356 8.21 -8.66 3.18
N ALA A 357 8.58 -9.51 4.12
CA ALA A 357 7.67 -10.11 5.08
C ALA A 357 7.51 -9.23 6.31
#